data_6989042b549587748333c4efdd10ec4a
#
_entry.id   6989042b549587748333c4efdd10ec4a
#
_cell.length_a   1.000
_cell.length_b   1.000
_cell.length_c   1.000
_cell.angle_alpha   90.00
_cell.angle_beta   90.00
_cell.angle_gamma   90.00
#
_symmetry.space_group_name_H-M   'P 1'
#
loop_
_entity.id
_entity.type
_entity.pdbx_description
1 polymer ?
#
loop_
_entity_poly.entity_id
_entity_poly.type
_entity_poly.pdbx_seq_one_letter_code
_entity_poly.pdbx_strand_id
1 'polypeptide(L)'
;AEMATVRQEQQKLTGEVGLGSTGSRLLTGNSRYYEATEEMLSEFHGSESALIFNSGFDANFALFAYLPQPGDIVVFDELVHASVREGLRAGRAACRPFAHNDVAALRHALASVSAAGSAPQSSRRGNLIVALETVYSMDGHCAPLAEMCDVAEEFG
;
A
#
# COMPACT_ATOMS: atom_id res chain seq x y z
N ALA A 1 6.04 34.87 0.36
CA ALA A 1 7.39 34.45 -0.09
C ALA A 1 7.36 33.00 -0.61
N GLU A 2 6.88 32.01 0.17
CA GLU A 2 6.87 30.58 -0.22
C GLU A 2 6.11 30.31 -1.52
N MET A 3 4.91 30.84 -1.72
CA MET A 3 4.12 30.63 -2.93
C MET A 3 4.77 31.21 -4.21
N ALA A 4 5.57 32.29 -4.07
CA ALA A 4 6.31 32.86 -5.18
C ALA A 4 7.48 31.94 -5.59
N THR A 5 8.16 31.38 -4.62
CA THR A 5 9.25 30.41 -4.83
C THR A 5 8.73 29.15 -5.52
N VAL A 6 7.61 28.59 -5.04
CA VAL A 6 6.97 27.42 -5.65
C VAL A 6 6.60 27.68 -7.11
N ARG A 7 6.03 28.86 -7.41
CA ARG A 7 5.68 29.22 -8.81
C ARG A 7 6.91 29.37 -9.72
N GLN A 8 8.00 29.93 -9.20
CA GLN A 8 9.25 30.06 -9.95
C GLN A 8 9.85 28.68 -10.27
N GLU A 9 9.88 27.78 -9.30
CA GLU A 9 10.34 26.40 -9.53
C GLU A 9 9.44 25.66 -10.52
N GLN A 10 8.11 25.78 -10.39
CA GLN A 10 7.19 25.23 -11.37
C GLN A 10 7.43 25.74 -12.79
N GLN A 11 7.67 27.04 -12.98
CA GLN A 11 7.97 27.63 -14.29
C GLN A 11 9.28 27.10 -14.87
N LYS A 12 10.30 26.95 -14.04
CA LYS A 12 11.59 26.38 -14.43
C LYS A 12 11.44 24.93 -14.87
N LEU A 13 10.78 24.11 -14.04
CA LEU A 13 10.52 22.70 -14.33
C LEU A 13 9.72 22.51 -15.61
N THR A 14 8.69 23.34 -15.82
CA THR A 14 7.83 23.31 -17.02
C THR A 14 8.61 23.63 -18.30
N GLY A 15 9.58 24.55 -18.21
CA GLY A 15 10.47 24.88 -19.33
C GLY A 15 11.49 23.78 -19.66
N GLU A 16 11.87 22.96 -18.68
CA GLU A 16 12.87 21.89 -18.86
C GLU A 16 12.26 20.55 -19.30
N VAL A 17 11.08 20.17 -18.75
CA VAL A 17 10.47 18.84 -18.96
C VAL A 17 9.09 18.88 -19.63
N GLY A 18 8.51 20.04 -19.84
CA GLY A 18 7.13 20.18 -20.34
C GLY A 18 6.07 19.97 -19.25
N LEU A 19 4.80 19.94 -19.67
CA LEU A 19 3.63 19.91 -18.77
C LEU A 19 3.06 18.51 -18.54
N GLY A 20 3.74 17.47 -18.96
CA GLY A 20 3.22 16.13 -18.79
C GLY A 20 4.13 15.04 -19.31
N SER A 21 3.71 13.83 -19.02
CA SER A 21 4.38 12.61 -19.46
C SER A 21 3.82 12.17 -20.83
N THR A 22 4.69 11.87 -21.78
CA THR A 22 4.30 11.43 -23.13
C THR A 22 4.11 9.92 -23.24
N GLY A 23 4.19 9.20 -22.13
CA GLY A 23 4.03 7.75 -22.08
C GLY A 23 4.17 7.19 -20.67
N SER A 24 4.12 5.87 -20.53
CA SER A 24 4.37 5.22 -19.24
C SER A 24 5.82 5.43 -18.81
N ARG A 25 6.06 5.39 -17.50
CA ARG A 25 7.41 5.51 -16.92
C ARG A 25 8.38 4.46 -17.44
N LEU A 26 7.89 3.27 -17.78
CA LEU A 26 8.72 2.19 -18.32
C LEU A 26 9.24 2.50 -19.74
N LEU A 27 8.54 3.35 -20.50
CA LEU A 27 8.92 3.70 -21.87
C LEU A 27 9.55 5.10 -21.95
N THR A 28 8.72 6.13 -22.03
CA THR A 28 9.15 7.51 -22.28
C THR A 28 8.72 8.50 -21.20
N GLY A 29 7.90 8.07 -20.25
CA GLY A 29 7.29 8.95 -19.25
C GLY A 29 8.09 9.13 -17.98
N ASN A 30 9.23 8.45 -17.80
CA ASN A 30 10.09 8.66 -16.66
C ASN A 30 10.94 9.91 -16.83
N SER A 31 11.32 10.53 -15.73
CA SER A 31 12.22 11.67 -15.72
C SER A 31 13.10 11.67 -14.47
N ARG A 32 14.21 12.39 -14.53
CA ARG A 32 15.09 12.60 -13.38
C ARG A 32 14.39 13.20 -12.16
N TYR A 33 13.27 13.88 -12.36
CA TYR A 33 12.49 14.46 -11.26
C TYR A 33 11.70 13.41 -10.49
N TYR A 34 11.18 12.39 -11.19
CA TYR A 34 10.59 11.21 -10.51
C TYR A 34 11.63 10.53 -9.65
N GLU A 35 12.80 10.24 -10.20
CA GLU A 35 13.89 9.53 -9.52
C GLU A 35 14.37 10.31 -8.29
N ALA A 36 14.67 11.61 -8.44
CA ALA A 36 15.10 12.45 -7.33
C ALA A 36 14.02 12.62 -6.24
N THR A 37 12.73 12.66 -6.64
CA THR A 37 11.63 12.77 -5.67
C THR A 37 11.41 11.43 -4.94
N GLU A 38 11.53 10.31 -5.62
CA GLU A 38 11.45 8.98 -5.00
C GLU A 38 12.60 8.73 -4.03
N GLU A 39 13.83 9.17 -4.36
CA GLU A 39 14.97 9.13 -3.47
C GLU A 39 14.73 9.97 -2.20
N MET A 40 14.29 11.22 -2.36
CA MET A 40 13.96 12.09 -1.24
C MET A 40 12.84 11.51 -0.35
N LEU A 41 11.81 10.90 -0.94
CA LEU A 41 10.73 10.26 -0.19
C LEU A 41 11.21 9.01 0.54
N SER A 42 12.08 8.21 -0.06
CA SER A 42 12.66 7.03 0.61
C SER A 42 13.51 7.43 1.81
N GLU A 43 14.33 8.48 1.68
CA GLU A 43 15.09 9.05 2.80
C GLU A 43 14.18 9.57 3.91
N PHE A 44 13.15 10.35 3.55
CA PHE A 44 12.20 10.91 4.50
C PHE A 44 11.47 9.84 5.31
N HIS A 45 11.08 8.73 4.67
CA HIS A 45 10.39 7.62 5.32
C HIS A 45 11.33 6.56 5.92
N GLY A 46 12.63 6.66 5.72
CA GLY A 46 13.60 5.65 6.15
C GLY A 46 13.38 4.29 5.47
N SER A 47 12.87 4.29 4.24
CA SER A 47 12.62 3.09 3.42
C SER A 47 13.75 2.84 2.43
N GLU A 48 13.87 1.61 1.94
CA GLU A 48 14.88 1.26 0.92
C GLU A 48 14.60 1.93 -0.43
N SER A 49 13.31 2.16 -0.74
CA SER A 49 12.88 2.81 -1.97
C SER A 49 11.48 3.39 -1.85
N ALA A 50 11.10 4.24 -2.78
CA ALA A 50 9.77 4.79 -2.93
C ALA A 50 9.34 4.71 -4.39
N LEU A 51 8.03 4.66 -4.64
CA LEU A 51 7.45 4.68 -5.98
C LEU A 51 6.25 5.63 -6.02
N ILE A 52 6.29 6.57 -6.94
CA ILE A 52 5.24 7.56 -7.13
C ILE A 52 4.19 7.04 -8.12
N PHE A 53 2.93 7.16 -7.75
CA PHE A 53 1.77 6.90 -8.60
C PHE A 53 1.01 8.20 -8.87
N ASN A 54 0.22 8.23 -9.95
CA ASN A 54 -0.62 9.38 -10.31
C ASN A 54 -1.81 9.59 -9.37
N SER A 55 -2.18 8.58 -8.59
CA SER A 55 -3.20 8.70 -7.55
C SER A 55 -2.97 7.69 -6.43
N GLY A 56 -3.47 8.01 -5.23
CA GLY A 56 -3.50 7.06 -4.12
C GLY A 56 -4.39 5.85 -4.42
N PHE A 57 -5.44 6.03 -5.25
CA PHE A 57 -6.26 4.91 -5.70
C PHE A 57 -5.43 3.90 -6.48
N ASP A 58 -4.68 4.36 -7.49
CA ASP A 58 -3.84 3.50 -8.33
C ASP A 58 -2.72 2.84 -7.52
N ALA A 59 -2.14 3.56 -6.56
CA ALA A 59 -1.12 3.02 -5.67
C ALA A 59 -1.67 1.85 -4.84
N ASN A 60 -2.78 2.05 -4.14
CA ASN A 60 -3.41 1.00 -3.35
C ASN A 60 -3.90 -0.17 -4.21
N PHE A 61 -4.55 0.13 -5.34
CA PHE A 61 -5.02 -0.89 -6.27
C PHE A 61 -3.85 -1.76 -6.76
N ALA A 62 -2.78 -1.13 -7.25
CA ALA A 62 -1.61 -1.85 -7.76
C ALA A 62 -0.93 -2.67 -6.66
N LEU A 63 -0.76 -2.10 -5.45
CA LEU A 63 -0.18 -2.80 -4.32
C LEU A 63 -0.92 -4.10 -4.02
N PHE A 64 -2.24 -4.04 -3.83
CA PHE A 64 -3.03 -5.19 -3.40
C PHE A 64 -3.43 -6.14 -4.54
N ALA A 65 -3.42 -5.69 -5.80
CA ALA A 65 -3.67 -6.55 -6.95
C ALA A 65 -2.44 -7.38 -7.36
N TYR A 66 -1.23 -6.85 -7.17
CA TYR A 66 -0.03 -7.45 -7.75
C TYR A 66 1.00 -7.92 -6.74
N LEU A 67 1.12 -7.30 -5.55
CA LEU A 67 2.10 -7.70 -4.54
C LEU A 67 1.75 -9.07 -3.92
N PRO A 68 0.52 -9.30 -3.41
CA PRO A 68 0.15 -10.59 -2.87
C PRO A 68 0.05 -11.65 -3.98
N GLN A 69 0.70 -12.77 -3.80
CA GLN A 69 0.79 -13.85 -4.78
C GLN A 69 -0.17 -15.00 -4.46
N PRO A 70 -0.46 -15.92 -5.40
CA PRO A 70 -1.18 -17.15 -5.11
C PRO A 70 -0.49 -17.94 -3.98
N GLY A 71 -1.25 -18.24 -2.93
CA GLY A 71 -0.76 -18.88 -1.71
C GLY A 71 -0.55 -17.91 -0.55
N ASP A 72 -0.45 -16.61 -0.81
CA ASP A 72 -0.48 -15.58 0.24
C ASP A 72 -1.92 -15.40 0.76
N ILE A 73 -2.03 -14.89 1.98
CA ILE A 73 -3.32 -14.55 2.59
C ILE A 73 -3.27 -13.09 3.05
N VAL A 74 -4.27 -12.31 2.64
CA VAL A 74 -4.42 -10.93 3.11
C VAL A 74 -5.59 -10.87 4.10
N VAL A 75 -5.29 -10.54 5.35
CA VAL A 75 -6.26 -10.25 6.40
C VAL A 75 -6.44 -8.73 6.45
N PHE A 76 -7.64 -8.23 6.26
CA PHE A 76 -7.89 -6.80 6.09
C PHE A 76 -9.04 -6.28 6.93
N ASP A 77 -8.92 -5.05 7.41
CA ASP A 77 -10.01 -4.36 8.12
C ASP A 77 -11.21 -4.16 7.18
N GLU A 78 -12.41 -4.47 7.65
CA GLU A 78 -13.61 -4.43 6.81
C GLU A 78 -13.95 -3.03 6.27
N LEU A 79 -13.41 -1.96 6.84
CA LEU A 79 -13.61 -0.58 6.39
C LEU A 79 -12.45 0.03 5.62
N VAL A 80 -11.45 -0.76 5.18
CA VAL A 80 -10.39 -0.24 4.32
C VAL A 80 -10.95 0.45 3.08
N HIS A 81 -10.23 1.43 2.57
CA HIS A 81 -10.60 2.24 1.42
C HIS A 81 -10.98 1.39 0.20
N ALA A 82 -11.90 1.91 -0.62
CA ALA A 82 -12.39 1.22 -1.82
C ALA A 82 -11.27 0.76 -2.76
N SER A 83 -10.19 1.55 -2.90
CA SER A 83 -9.04 1.18 -3.73
C SER A 83 -8.31 -0.07 -3.25
N VAL A 84 -8.20 -0.27 -1.93
CA VAL A 84 -7.66 -1.49 -1.32
C VAL A 84 -8.57 -2.67 -1.64
N ARG A 85 -9.88 -2.53 -1.44
CA ARG A 85 -10.87 -3.58 -1.75
C ARG A 85 -10.86 -3.98 -3.22
N GLU A 86 -10.79 -3.01 -4.12
CA GLU A 86 -10.73 -3.29 -5.56
C GLU A 86 -9.40 -3.98 -5.94
N GLY A 87 -8.29 -3.57 -5.34
CA GLY A 87 -7.01 -4.28 -5.49
C GLY A 87 -7.07 -5.72 -5.01
N LEU A 88 -7.63 -5.96 -3.82
CA LEU A 88 -7.83 -7.32 -3.28
C LEU A 88 -8.73 -8.20 -4.16
N ARG A 89 -9.78 -7.62 -4.75
CA ARG A 89 -10.67 -8.35 -5.68
C ARG A 89 -10.00 -8.71 -6.99
N ALA A 90 -9.16 -7.82 -7.50
CA ALA A 90 -8.39 -8.05 -8.73
C ALA A 90 -7.20 -8.97 -8.51
N GLY A 91 -6.72 -9.07 -7.26
CA GLY A 91 -5.58 -9.90 -6.88
C GLY A 91 -5.88 -11.40 -6.88
N ARG A 92 -4.87 -12.19 -6.58
CA ARG A 92 -4.91 -13.66 -6.65
C ARG A 92 -4.70 -14.33 -5.29
N ALA A 93 -4.43 -13.55 -4.24
CA ALA A 93 -4.30 -14.02 -2.88
C ALA A 93 -5.67 -14.29 -2.24
N ALA A 94 -5.71 -15.17 -1.27
CA ALA A 94 -6.91 -15.36 -0.45
C ALA A 94 -7.09 -14.16 0.48
N CYS A 95 -8.32 -13.65 0.61
CA CYS A 95 -8.63 -12.48 1.40
C CYS A 95 -9.59 -12.81 2.54
N ARG A 96 -9.37 -12.24 3.72
CA ARG A 96 -10.19 -12.45 4.92
C ARG A 96 -10.42 -11.10 5.62
N PRO A 97 -11.66 -10.59 5.73
CA PRO A 97 -11.94 -9.40 6.51
C PRO A 97 -11.92 -9.71 8.01
N PHE A 98 -11.58 -8.70 8.82
CA PHE A 98 -11.85 -8.68 10.26
C PHE A 98 -12.66 -7.42 10.62
N ALA A 99 -13.32 -7.45 11.78
CA ALA A 99 -14.18 -6.36 12.24
C ALA A 99 -13.37 -5.09 12.50
N HIS A 100 -13.93 -3.95 12.09
CA HIS A 100 -13.27 -2.65 12.10
C HIS A 100 -12.63 -2.30 13.45
N ASN A 101 -11.32 -1.99 13.41
CA ASN A 101 -10.51 -1.59 14.56
C ASN A 101 -10.53 -2.56 15.75
N ASP A 102 -10.95 -3.82 15.55
CA ASP A 102 -11.04 -4.83 16.59
C ASP A 102 -9.79 -5.72 16.61
N VAL A 103 -8.93 -5.48 17.61
CA VAL A 103 -7.68 -6.23 17.83
C VAL A 103 -7.94 -7.73 18.10
N ALA A 104 -9.03 -8.05 18.81
CA ALA A 104 -9.38 -9.43 19.09
C ALA A 104 -9.87 -10.15 17.83
N ALA A 105 -10.65 -9.47 16.98
CA ALA A 105 -11.08 -9.99 15.68
C ALA A 105 -9.89 -10.21 14.74
N LEU A 106 -8.92 -9.28 14.71
CA LEU A 106 -7.68 -9.46 13.96
C LEU A 106 -6.93 -10.72 14.43
N ARG A 107 -6.70 -10.86 15.75
CA ARG A 107 -6.06 -12.04 16.33
C ARG A 107 -6.77 -13.34 15.97
N HIS A 108 -8.10 -13.35 16.04
CA HIS A 108 -8.91 -14.51 15.68
C HIS A 108 -8.77 -14.86 14.19
N ALA A 109 -8.81 -13.86 13.31
CA ALA A 109 -8.63 -14.05 11.87
C ALA A 109 -7.26 -14.64 11.55
N LEU A 110 -6.18 -14.08 12.14
CA LEU A 110 -4.81 -14.58 11.95
C LEU A 110 -4.64 -16.01 12.48
N ALA A 111 -5.15 -16.30 13.69
CA ALA A 111 -5.13 -17.64 14.24
C ALA A 111 -5.86 -18.66 13.37
N SER A 112 -7.02 -18.29 12.82
CA SER A 112 -7.83 -19.18 11.97
C SER A 112 -7.10 -19.56 10.68
N VAL A 113 -6.39 -18.62 10.05
CA VAL A 113 -5.65 -18.88 8.81
C VAL A 113 -4.34 -19.63 9.07
N SER A 114 -3.70 -19.38 10.21
CA SER A 114 -2.48 -20.11 10.64
C SER A 114 -2.78 -21.56 10.99
N ALA A 115 -3.90 -21.81 11.71
CA ALA A 115 -4.32 -23.16 12.11
C ALA A 115 -4.86 -23.99 10.95
N ALA A 116 -5.46 -23.37 9.95
CA ALA A 116 -5.98 -24.07 8.76
C ALA A 116 -4.89 -24.77 7.95
N GLY A 117 -3.63 -24.57 8.35
CA GLY A 117 -2.47 -25.21 7.72
C GLY A 117 -2.65 -25.11 6.22
N SER A 118 -2.72 -23.89 5.70
CA SER A 118 -2.81 -23.67 4.26
C SER A 118 -1.61 -24.34 3.62
N ALA A 119 -1.69 -25.67 3.45
CA ALA A 119 -0.78 -26.38 2.60
C ALA A 119 -1.15 -25.92 1.19
N PRO A 120 -0.46 -24.93 0.63
CA PRO A 120 -0.60 -24.70 -0.78
C PRO A 120 -0.06 -25.93 -1.45
N GLN A 121 -0.69 -26.35 -2.51
CA GLN A 121 -0.12 -27.33 -3.45
C GLN A 121 1.18 -26.79 -4.11
N SER A 122 1.73 -25.69 -3.61
CA SER A 122 3.01 -25.13 -4.03
C SER A 122 4.04 -25.28 -2.91
N SER A 123 5.25 -25.59 -3.29
CA SER A 123 6.42 -25.80 -2.41
C SER A 123 6.87 -24.55 -1.63
N ARG A 124 6.15 -23.43 -1.74
CA ARG A 124 6.43 -22.16 -1.07
C ARG A 124 5.36 -21.89 -0.01
N ARG A 125 5.78 -21.68 1.22
CA ARG A 125 4.93 -21.14 2.28
C ARG A 125 4.52 -19.73 1.87
N GLY A 126 3.21 -19.42 1.79
CA GLY A 126 2.70 -18.10 1.47
C GLY A 126 2.95 -17.10 2.60
N ASN A 127 2.95 -15.84 2.27
CA ASN A 127 3.04 -14.75 3.25
C ASN A 127 1.66 -14.48 3.84
N LEU A 128 1.68 -14.03 5.10
CA LEU A 128 0.50 -13.50 5.78
C LEU A 128 0.63 -11.98 5.84
N ILE A 129 -0.33 -11.28 5.26
CA ILE A 129 -0.31 -9.82 5.09
C ILE A 129 -1.50 -9.24 5.85
N VAL A 130 -1.27 -8.23 6.67
CA VAL A 130 -2.33 -7.46 7.34
C VAL A 130 -2.48 -6.12 6.64
N ALA A 131 -3.71 -5.77 6.24
CA ALA A 131 -4.03 -4.51 5.60
C ALA A 131 -5.02 -3.70 6.46
N LEU A 132 -4.61 -2.51 6.86
CA LEU A 132 -5.41 -1.57 7.64
C LEU A 132 -4.99 -0.12 7.31
N GLU A 133 -5.76 0.85 7.81
CA GLU A 133 -5.45 2.27 7.67
C GLU A 133 -5.18 2.89 9.03
N THR A 134 -4.19 3.76 9.13
CA THR A 134 -3.91 4.48 10.39
C THR A 134 -5.04 5.43 10.77
N VAL A 135 -5.65 6.06 9.77
CA VAL A 135 -6.82 6.94 9.92
C VAL A 135 -7.79 6.65 8.78
N TYR A 136 -9.01 6.29 9.12
CA TYR A 136 -10.06 5.99 8.15
C TYR A 136 -10.77 7.25 7.70
N SER A 137 -10.89 7.46 6.39
CA SER A 137 -11.31 8.73 5.80
C SER A 137 -12.80 9.06 6.01
N MET A 138 -13.67 8.08 6.19
CA MET A 138 -15.13 8.31 6.25
C MET A 138 -15.62 8.77 7.63
N ASP A 139 -15.02 8.29 8.69
CA ASP A 139 -15.42 8.54 10.07
C ASP A 139 -14.31 9.14 10.94
N GLY A 140 -13.07 9.18 10.43
CA GLY A 140 -11.92 9.70 11.14
C GLY A 140 -11.42 8.78 12.26
N HIS A 141 -11.87 7.52 12.30
CA HIS A 141 -11.38 6.56 13.28
C HIS A 141 -9.88 6.31 13.09
N CYS A 142 -9.15 6.27 14.19
CA CYS A 142 -7.75 5.87 14.19
C CYS A 142 -7.64 4.40 14.58
N ALA A 143 -6.81 3.66 13.86
CA ALA A 143 -6.52 2.28 14.23
C ALA A 143 -5.69 2.22 15.53
N PRO A 144 -5.91 1.25 16.41
CA PRO A 144 -5.00 0.92 17.52
C PRO A 144 -3.75 0.23 16.98
N LEU A 145 -2.96 1.02 16.19
CA LEU A 145 -1.90 0.50 15.32
C LEU A 145 -0.84 -0.31 16.08
N ALA A 146 -0.39 0.18 17.25
CA ALA A 146 0.62 -0.51 18.04
C ALA A 146 0.15 -1.91 18.45
N GLU A 147 -1.07 -2.01 19.00
CA GLU A 147 -1.65 -3.28 19.41
C GLU A 147 -1.87 -4.24 18.23
N MET A 148 -2.25 -3.70 17.06
CA MET A 148 -2.42 -4.50 15.84
C MET A 148 -1.08 -4.99 15.28
N CYS A 149 -0.03 -4.18 15.36
CA CYS A 149 1.33 -4.60 15.01
C CYS A 149 1.83 -5.70 15.94
N ASP A 150 1.65 -5.54 17.27
CA ASP A 150 2.02 -6.56 18.25
C ASP A 150 1.33 -7.90 17.95
N VAL A 151 0.03 -7.85 17.62
CA VAL A 151 -0.72 -9.05 17.20
C VAL A 151 -0.16 -9.63 15.90
N ALA A 152 0.17 -8.81 14.90
CA ALA A 152 0.72 -9.32 13.66
C ALA A 152 2.08 -10.00 13.87
N GLU A 153 2.94 -9.44 14.71
CA GLU A 153 4.25 -10.01 15.06
C GLU A 153 4.16 -11.38 15.75
N GLU A 154 3.10 -11.65 16.54
CA GLU A 154 2.88 -12.96 17.15
C GLU A 154 2.71 -14.11 16.13
N PHE A 155 2.30 -13.77 14.90
CA PHE A 155 2.06 -14.76 13.85
C PHE A 155 3.18 -14.82 12.80
N GLY A 156 4.20 -13.97 12.88
CA GLY A 156 5.45 -13.96 12.08
C GLY A 156 5.45 -13.10 10.87
#